data_6f9dfbd10dde5aad3e277bca25f7bf45
#
_entry.id   6f9dfbd10dde5aad3e277bca25f7bf45
#
_cell.length_a   1.000
_cell.length_b   1.000
_cell.length_c   1.000
_cell.angle_alpha   90.00
_cell.angle_beta   90.00
_cell.angle_gamma   90.00
#
_symmetry.space_group_name_H-M   'P 1'
#
loop_
_entity.id
_entity.type
_entity.pdbx_description
1 polymer ?
#
loop_
_entity_poly.entity_id
_entity_poly.type
_entity_poly.pdbx_seq_one_letter_code
_entity_poly.pdbx_strand_id
1 'polypeptide(L)'
;MNTHKSGFVNIIGNPNVGKSTLMNALVGEKMSIVTSKPQTTRHRIFGILNEDDYQIVFSDTPGIIEKPIYGMQSSMNKFAFSSFEDADILLFVTDIYEKYTGDEPIVNALKNTDVPKYLIINKTDLDKENTADDVAKFWEDIITFNEVFFISAEQKIN
;
A
#
# COMPACT_ATOMS: atom_id res chain seq x y z
N MET A 1 -29.24 16.21 -4.87
CA MET A 1 -28.54 15.30 -5.79
C MET A 1 -27.47 14.53 -5.04
N ASN A 2 -27.62 13.23 -4.98
CA ASN A 2 -26.55 12.40 -4.47
C ASN A 2 -25.45 12.32 -5.53
N THR A 3 -24.32 12.97 -5.27
CA THR A 3 -23.13 12.84 -6.11
C THR A 3 -22.39 11.57 -5.67
N HIS A 4 -22.47 10.55 -6.49
CA HIS A 4 -21.68 9.33 -6.30
C HIS A 4 -20.20 9.67 -6.54
N LYS A 5 -19.35 9.40 -5.57
CA LYS A 5 -17.91 9.65 -5.65
C LYS A 5 -17.18 8.38 -6.04
N SER A 6 -16.18 8.50 -6.87
CA SER A 6 -15.31 7.38 -7.23
C SER A 6 -13.85 7.80 -7.23
N GLY A 7 -12.96 6.85 -6.92
CA GLY A 7 -11.54 7.13 -6.90
C GLY A 7 -10.70 5.86 -6.89
N PHE A 8 -9.42 6.05 -7.23
CA PHE A 8 -8.41 5.00 -7.25
C PHE A 8 -7.51 5.11 -6.02
N VAL A 9 -7.44 4.04 -5.25
CA VAL A 9 -6.55 3.91 -4.11
C VAL A 9 -5.50 2.83 -4.44
N ASN A 10 -4.26 3.24 -4.55
CA ASN A 10 -3.18 2.33 -4.87
C ASN A 10 -2.38 1.98 -3.62
N ILE A 11 -2.16 0.69 -3.41
CA ILE A 11 -1.44 0.15 -2.27
C ILE A 11 -0.03 -0.18 -2.72
N ILE A 12 0.95 0.44 -2.11
CA ILE A 12 2.36 0.30 -2.46
C ILE A 12 3.19 -0.09 -1.24
N GLY A 13 4.33 -0.68 -1.46
CA GLY A 13 5.27 -1.09 -0.42
C GLY A 13 6.16 -2.24 -0.87
N ASN A 14 7.07 -2.63 0.00
CA ASN A 14 7.97 -3.76 -0.27
C ASN A 14 7.23 -5.10 -0.25
N PRO A 15 7.84 -6.16 -0.81
CA PRO A 15 7.26 -7.50 -0.70
C PRO A 15 7.04 -7.92 0.75
N ASN A 16 5.99 -8.68 1.00
CA ASN A 16 5.70 -9.33 2.29
C ASN A 16 5.32 -8.40 3.45
N VAL A 17 5.01 -7.14 3.20
CA VAL A 17 4.51 -6.23 4.25
C VAL A 17 3.02 -6.41 4.53
N GLY A 18 2.32 -7.19 3.70
CA GLY A 18 0.90 -7.49 3.88
C GLY A 18 -0.04 -6.64 3.03
N LYS A 19 0.41 -6.14 1.88
CA LYS A 19 -0.43 -5.34 0.98
C LYS A 19 -1.69 -6.07 0.52
N SER A 20 -1.53 -7.30 0.03
CA SER A 20 -2.67 -8.11 -0.44
C SER A 20 -3.62 -8.48 0.70
N THR A 21 -3.07 -8.77 1.87
CA THR A 21 -3.85 -9.05 3.08
C THR A 21 -4.66 -7.82 3.49
N LEU A 22 -4.05 -6.64 3.44
CA LEU A 22 -4.72 -5.38 3.72
C LEU A 22 -5.86 -5.13 2.73
N MET A 23 -5.60 -5.29 1.44
CA MET A 23 -6.62 -5.11 0.41
C MET A 23 -7.81 -6.04 0.65
N ASN A 24 -7.56 -7.31 0.90
CA ASN A 24 -8.61 -8.27 1.19
C ASN A 24 -9.40 -7.93 2.46
N ALA A 25 -8.74 -7.39 3.48
CA ALA A 25 -9.40 -6.97 4.71
C ALA A 25 -10.29 -5.74 4.50
N LEU A 26 -9.83 -4.77 3.68
CA LEU A 26 -10.58 -3.55 3.40
C LEU A 26 -11.86 -3.80 2.61
N VAL A 27 -11.83 -4.77 1.73
CA VAL A 27 -12.92 -5.00 0.79
C VAL A 27 -13.82 -6.17 1.16
N GLY A 28 -13.33 -7.08 1.99
CA GLY A 28 -14.11 -8.19 2.53
C GLY A 28 -14.89 -8.96 1.47
N GLU A 29 -16.08 -9.44 1.84
CA GLU A 29 -16.95 -10.20 0.95
C GLU A 29 -17.68 -9.35 -0.09
N LYS A 30 -17.64 -8.03 0.05
CA LYS A 30 -18.35 -7.10 -0.85
C LYS A 30 -17.56 -6.78 -2.11
N MET A 31 -16.39 -7.35 -2.27
CA MET A 31 -15.52 -7.00 -3.37
C MET A 31 -15.57 -7.98 -4.52
N SER A 32 -15.57 -7.43 -5.72
CA SER A 32 -15.27 -8.17 -6.93
C SER A 32 -13.77 -8.09 -7.23
N ILE A 33 -13.08 -9.21 -7.15
CA ILE A 33 -11.69 -9.30 -7.61
C ILE A 33 -11.73 -9.44 -9.12
N VAL A 34 -11.16 -8.49 -9.83
CA VAL A 34 -11.26 -8.43 -11.28
C VAL A 34 -10.18 -9.25 -11.98
N THR A 35 -8.99 -9.34 -11.42
CA THR A 35 -7.96 -10.25 -11.92
C THR A 35 -6.99 -10.64 -10.84
N SER A 36 -6.62 -11.91 -10.77
CA SER A 36 -5.39 -12.30 -10.11
C SER A 36 -4.85 -13.56 -10.75
N LYS A 37 -3.55 -13.58 -10.99
CA LYS A 37 -2.83 -14.84 -11.10
C LYS A 37 -2.33 -15.18 -9.70
N PRO A 38 -2.71 -16.36 -9.15
CA PRO A 38 -2.57 -16.63 -7.73
C PRO A 38 -1.15 -16.88 -7.24
N GLN A 39 -0.14 -16.83 -8.08
CA GLN A 39 1.19 -17.26 -7.69
C GLN A 39 2.10 -16.13 -7.23
N THR A 40 1.90 -14.92 -7.73
CA THR A 40 2.65 -13.72 -7.34
C THR A 40 1.88 -12.51 -7.83
N THR A 41 1.95 -11.39 -7.12
CA THR A 41 1.42 -10.13 -7.61
C THR A 41 2.35 -9.61 -8.71
N ARG A 42 2.20 -10.11 -9.94
CA ARG A 42 3.00 -9.71 -11.10
C ARG A 42 2.40 -8.54 -11.85
N HIS A 43 1.09 -8.37 -11.74
CA HIS A 43 0.33 -7.31 -12.35
C HIS A 43 -0.52 -6.64 -11.28
N ARG A 44 -1.00 -5.45 -11.58
CA ARG A 44 -1.91 -4.77 -10.68
C ARG A 44 -3.18 -5.61 -10.49
N ILE A 45 -3.55 -5.83 -9.23
CA ILE A 45 -4.78 -6.52 -8.87
C ILE A 45 -5.78 -5.46 -8.49
N PHE A 46 -6.97 -5.51 -9.10
CA PHE A 46 -8.02 -4.55 -8.82
C PHE A 46 -9.09 -5.17 -7.93
N GLY A 47 -9.41 -4.47 -6.87
CA GLY A 47 -10.55 -4.75 -6.02
C GLY A 47 -11.47 -3.56 -6.05
N ILE A 48 -12.78 -3.80 -6.15
CA ILE A 48 -13.76 -2.72 -6.22
C ILE A 48 -14.69 -2.81 -5.03
N LEU A 49 -14.72 -1.74 -4.24
CA LEU A 49 -15.66 -1.57 -3.15
C LEU A 49 -16.75 -0.61 -3.60
N ASN A 50 -17.98 -1.10 -3.68
CA ASN A 50 -19.16 -0.31 -4.03
C ASN A 50 -20.02 -0.07 -2.80
N GLU A 51 -20.32 1.19 -2.53
CA GLU A 51 -21.29 1.62 -1.56
C GLU A 51 -22.31 2.57 -2.22
N ASP A 52 -23.34 2.94 -1.50
CA ASP A 52 -24.41 3.77 -2.08
C ASP A 52 -23.91 5.13 -2.55
N ASP A 53 -22.96 5.71 -1.83
CA ASP A 53 -22.48 7.07 -2.06
C ASP A 53 -21.11 7.12 -2.74
N TYR A 54 -20.39 6.00 -2.81
CA TYR A 54 -19.03 5.98 -3.37
C TYR A 54 -18.62 4.62 -3.93
N GLN A 55 -17.64 4.67 -4.81
CA GLN A 55 -16.93 3.49 -5.32
C GLN A 55 -15.43 3.71 -5.16
N ILE A 56 -14.74 2.75 -4.58
CA ILE A 56 -13.29 2.76 -4.45
C ILE A 56 -12.70 1.60 -5.25
N VAL A 57 -11.79 1.93 -6.15
CA VAL A 57 -11.02 0.93 -6.89
C VAL A 57 -9.66 0.80 -6.24
N PHE A 58 -9.41 -0.36 -5.63
CA PHE A 58 -8.13 -0.66 -5.02
C PHE A 58 -7.21 -1.37 -6.00
N SER A 59 -5.96 -0.96 -6.01
CA SER A 59 -4.91 -1.60 -6.78
C SER A 59 -3.82 -2.08 -5.83
N ASP A 60 -3.62 -3.40 -5.76
CA ASP A 60 -2.50 -4.00 -5.06
C ASP A 60 -1.36 -4.17 -6.06
N THR A 61 -0.23 -3.56 -5.79
CA THR A 61 0.92 -3.60 -6.67
C THR A 61 1.89 -4.71 -6.28
N PRO A 62 2.73 -5.19 -7.21
CA PRO A 62 3.87 -6.03 -6.85
C PRO A 62 4.75 -5.32 -5.83
N GLY A 63 5.31 -6.08 -4.90
CA GLY A 63 6.28 -5.52 -3.97
C GLY A 63 7.47 -4.93 -4.71
N ILE A 64 7.97 -3.79 -4.24
CA ILE A 64 9.11 -3.12 -4.83
C ILE A 64 10.40 -3.84 -4.40
N ILE A 65 11.21 -4.23 -5.37
CA ILE A 65 12.48 -4.90 -5.13
C ILE A 65 13.60 -3.91 -5.44
N GLU A 66 14.38 -3.58 -4.43
CA GLU A 66 15.40 -2.54 -4.53
C GLU A 66 16.52 -2.87 -5.51
N LYS A 67 16.94 -4.13 -5.53
CA LYS A 67 17.98 -4.62 -6.45
C LYS A 67 17.47 -5.83 -7.22
N PRO A 68 16.78 -5.61 -8.34
CA PRO A 68 16.23 -6.73 -9.10
C PRO A 68 17.37 -7.56 -9.73
N ILE A 69 17.29 -8.87 -9.48
CA ILE A 69 18.27 -9.83 -10.03
C ILE A 69 17.85 -10.30 -11.43
N TYR A 70 16.54 -10.31 -11.69
CA TYR A 70 15.98 -10.80 -12.96
C TYR A 70 15.14 -9.71 -13.62
N GLY A 71 15.05 -9.76 -14.95
CA GLY A 71 14.24 -8.83 -15.72
C GLY A 71 12.77 -8.78 -15.31
N MET A 72 12.21 -9.89 -14.83
CA MET A 72 10.84 -9.94 -14.32
C MET A 72 10.67 -9.07 -13.07
N GLN A 73 11.62 -9.07 -12.15
CA GLN A 73 11.58 -8.21 -10.95
C GLN A 73 11.65 -6.74 -11.32
N SER A 74 12.44 -6.39 -12.32
CA SER A 74 12.49 -5.01 -12.84
C SER A 74 11.15 -4.58 -13.42
N SER A 75 10.47 -5.46 -14.16
CA SER A 75 9.13 -5.19 -14.70
C SER A 75 8.10 -5.03 -13.57
N MET A 76 8.17 -5.84 -12.51
CA MET A 76 7.32 -5.71 -11.34
C MET A 76 7.51 -4.36 -10.66
N ASN A 77 8.75 -3.88 -10.55
CA ASN A 77 9.04 -2.55 -10.00
C ASN A 77 8.44 -1.44 -10.86
N LYS A 78 8.51 -1.56 -12.18
CA LYS A 78 7.87 -0.60 -13.09
C LYS A 78 6.35 -0.53 -12.88
N PHE A 79 5.68 -1.67 -12.71
CA PHE A 79 4.25 -1.71 -12.39
C PHE A 79 3.96 -1.01 -11.05
N ALA A 80 4.77 -1.28 -10.04
CA ALA A 80 4.61 -0.64 -8.73
C ALA A 80 4.76 0.88 -8.83
N PHE A 81 5.80 1.38 -9.51
CA PHE A 81 6.01 2.82 -9.67
C PHE A 81 4.96 3.48 -10.57
N SER A 82 4.45 2.79 -11.58
CA SER A 82 3.40 3.35 -12.44
C SER A 82 2.12 3.66 -11.66
N SER A 83 1.91 3.00 -10.53
CA SER A 83 0.76 3.24 -9.66
C SER A 83 0.72 4.64 -9.07
N PHE A 84 1.86 5.35 -9.02
CA PHE A 84 1.91 6.74 -8.55
C PHE A 84 1.24 7.71 -9.52
N GLU A 85 1.19 7.39 -10.81
CA GLU A 85 0.69 8.31 -11.85
C GLU A 85 -0.84 8.36 -11.91
N ASP A 86 -1.51 7.27 -11.63
CA ASP A 86 -2.95 7.15 -11.78
C ASP A 86 -3.71 7.01 -10.46
N ALA A 87 -3.03 7.21 -9.33
CA ALA A 87 -3.66 7.15 -8.02
C ALA A 87 -4.31 8.48 -7.63
N ASP A 88 -5.49 8.40 -7.06
CA ASP A 88 -6.09 9.53 -6.33
C ASP A 88 -5.59 9.58 -4.89
N ILE A 89 -5.31 8.42 -4.32
CA ILE A 89 -4.74 8.24 -2.99
C ILE A 89 -3.70 7.12 -3.02
N LEU A 90 -2.61 7.31 -2.31
CA LEU A 90 -1.59 6.28 -2.10
C LEU A 90 -1.62 5.78 -0.67
N LEU A 91 -1.67 4.46 -0.51
CA LEU A 91 -1.45 3.80 0.78
C LEU A 91 -0.06 3.15 0.74
N PHE A 92 0.88 3.74 1.45
CA PHE A 92 2.20 3.17 1.61
C PHE A 92 2.20 2.24 2.82
N VAL A 93 2.41 0.96 2.58
CA VAL A 93 2.38 -0.07 3.61
C VAL A 93 3.81 -0.47 3.98
N THR A 94 4.10 -0.39 5.24
CA THR A 94 5.30 -0.94 5.86
C THR A 94 4.87 -1.82 7.05
N ASP A 95 5.82 -2.41 7.74
CA ASP A 95 5.54 -3.16 8.95
C ASP A 95 6.57 -2.82 10.04
N ILE A 96 6.39 -3.43 11.20
CA ILE A 96 7.26 -3.18 12.36
C ILE A 96 8.68 -3.72 12.20
N TYR A 97 8.92 -4.55 11.18
CA TYR A 97 10.22 -5.19 10.97
C TYR A 97 11.07 -4.52 9.90
N GLU A 98 10.44 -3.80 8.98
CA GLU A 98 11.17 -3.14 7.90
C GLU A 98 12.04 -2.01 8.40
N LYS A 99 13.23 -1.90 7.83
CA LYS A 99 14.15 -0.79 8.08
C LYS A 99 14.49 -0.09 6.79
N TYR A 100 14.38 1.22 6.82
CA TYR A 100 14.68 2.09 5.70
C TYR A 100 15.81 3.05 6.09
N THR A 101 16.63 3.42 5.10
CA THR A 101 17.68 4.42 5.30
C THR A 101 17.21 5.83 4.93
N GLY A 102 16.21 5.94 4.07
CA GLY A 102 15.68 7.20 3.57
C GLY A 102 16.12 7.51 2.14
N ASP A 103 16.96 6.68 1.54
CA ASP A 103 17.50 6.89 0.19
C ASP A 103 16.93 5.91 -0.84
N GLU A 104 16.06 5.02 -0.43
CA GLU A 104 15.47 4.03 -1.32
C GLU A 104 14.65 4.69 -2.44
N PRO A 105 14.57 4.05 -3.63
CA PRO A 105 13.78 4.59 -4.75
C PRO A 105 12.33 4.88 -4.40
N ILE A 106 11.69 4.04 -3.57
CA ILE A 106 10.33 4.26 -3.13
C ILE A 106 10.20 5.51 -2.26
N VAL A 107 11.17 5.77 -1.40
CA VAL A 107 11.20 6.97 -0.55
C VAL A 107 11.27 8.22 -1.41
N ASN A 108 12.15 8.22 -2.41
CA ASN A 108 12.28 9.34 -3.34
C ASN A 108 10.99 9.57 -4.15
N ALA A 109 10.35 8.49 -4.60
CA ALA A 109 9.08 8.58 -5.30
C ALA A 109 7.97 9.17 -4.42
N LEU A 110 7.91 8.75 -3.15
CA LEU A 110 6.94 9.29 -2.20
C LEU A 110 7.18 10.77 -1.88
N LYS A 111 8.44 11.19 -1.80
CA LYS A 111 8.79 12.60 -1.57
C LYS A 111 8.40 13.50 -2.75
N ASN A 112 8.43 12.97 -3.96
CA ASN A 112 8.24 13.74 -5.19
C ASN A 112 6.80 13.73 -5.72
N THR A 113 5.91 12.99 -5.12
CA THR A 113 4.51 12.96 -5.55
C THR A 113 3.65 13.91 -4.73
N ASP A 114 2.72 14.62 -5.41
CA ASP A 114 1.72 15.47 -4.80
C ASP A 114 0.42 14.72 -4.44
N VAL A 115 0.32 13.46 -4.82
CA VAL A 115 -0.85 12.64 -4.51
C VAL A 115 -0.97 12.49 -2.99
N PRO A 116 -2.19 12.66 -2.41
CA PRO A 116 -2.41 12.39 -1.01
C PRO A 116 -1.95 10.99 -0.63
N LYS A 117 -1.18 10.90 0.44
CA LYS A 117 -0.55 9.65 0.86
C LYS A 117 -0.71 9.40 2.34
N TYR A 118 -0.96 8.15 2.64
CA TYR A 118 -1.17 7.66 4.01
C TYR A 118 -0.14 6.58 4.32
N LEU A 119 0.41 6.63 5.52
CA LEU A 119 1.32 5.60 6.00
C LEU A 119 0.54 4.54 6.77
N ILE A 120 0.72 3.30 6.38
CA ILE A 120 0.11 2.14 7.05
C ILE A 120 1.23 1.31 7.67
N ILE A 121 1.25 1.23 8.98
CA ILE A 121 2.19 0.38 9.72
C ILE A 121 1.47 -0.89 10.13
N ASN A 122 1.79 -1.98 9.47
CA ASN A 122 1.12 -3.27 9.63
C ASN A 122 1.83 -4.17 10.65
N LYS A 123 1.20 -5.29 10.96
CA LYS A 123 1.70 -6.32 11.87
C LYS A 123 1.87 -5.85 13.31
N THR A 124 1.07 -4.88 13.74
CA THR A 124 1.13 -4.33 15.10
C THR A 124 0.73 -5.34 16.16
N ASP A 125 0.01 -6.40 15.79
CA ASP A 125 -0.29 -7.54 16.65
C ASP A 125 0.97 -8.29 17.14
N LEU A 126 2.07 -8.16 16.37
CA LEU A 126 3.36 -8.77 16.70
C LEU A 126 4.31 -7.82 17.44
N ASP A 127 3.88 -6.58 17.66
CA ASP A 127 4.72 -5.55 18.30
C ASP A 127 4.71 -5.69 19.82
N LYS A 128 5.85 -6.11 20.37
CA LYS A 128 6.03 -6.30 21.81
C LYS A 128 6.82 -5.18 22.48
N GLU A 129 7.46 -4.31 21.70
CA GLU A 129 8.42 -3.32 22.20
C GLU A 129 8.07 -1.88 21.79
N ASN A 130 6.86 -1.62 21.36
CA ASN A 130 6.42 -0.33 20.82
C ASN A 130 7.25 0.13 19.60
N THR A 131 7.74 -0.81 18.81
CA THR A 131 8.53 -0.54 17.61
C THR A 131 7.74 0.26 16.58
N ALA A 132 6.41 0.08 16.54
CA ALA A 132 5.55 0.80 15.60
C ALA A 132 5.65 2.32 15.77
N ASP A 133 5.74 2.82 17.00
CA ASP A 133 5.92 4.24 17.25
C ASP A 133 7.25 4.77 16.70
N ASP A 134 8.31 4.00 16.83
CA ASP A 134 9.62 4.35 16.27
C ASP A 134 9.60 4.37 14.74
N VAL A 135 8.91 3.43 14.14
CA VAL A 135 8.72 3.38 12.68
C VAL A 135 7.94 4.61 12.20
N ALA A 136 6.86 4.96 12.88
CA ALA A 136 6.08 6.16 12.55
C ALA A 136 6.95 7.43 12.62
N LYS A 137 7.74 7.56 13.66
CA LYS A 137 8.61 8.70 13.87
C LYS A 137 9.65 8.86 12.78
N PHE A 138 10.27 7.76 12.38
CA PHE A 138 11.22 7.73 11.28
C PHE A 138 10.59 8.30 10.00
N TRP A 139 9.39 7.84 9.67
CA TRP A 139 8.71 8.26 8.44
C TRP A 139 8.22 9.70 8.50
N GLU A 140 7.70 10.13 9.64
CA GLU A 140 7.23 11.51 9.81
C GLU A 140 8.37 12.53 9.69
N ASP A 141 9.60 12.13 10.03
CA ASP A 141 10.78 12.99 9.91
C ASP A 141 11.22 13.21 8.46
N ILE A 142 10.89 12.32 7.54
CA ILE A 142 11.37 12.37 6.16
C ILE A 142 10.29 12.64 5.12
N ILE A 143 9.04 12.30 5.40
CA ILE A 143 7.90 12.46 4.47
C ILE A 143 6.69 13.00 5.23
N THR A 144 5.99 13.96 4.62
CA THR A 144 4.71 14.43 5.14
C THR A 144 3.59 13.54 4.64
N PHE A 145 3.08 12.68 5.51
CA PHE A 145 1.87 11.91 5.22
C PHE A 145 0.63 12.65 5.69
N ASN A 146 -0.49 12.42 5.03
CA ASN A 146 -1.77 12.98 5.45
C ASN A 146 -2.22 12.40 6.79
N GLU A 147 -1.95 11.11 7.00
CA GLU A 147 -2.22 10.44 8.27
C GLU A 147 -1.39 9.15 8.38
N VAL A 148 -1.23 8.66 9.59
CA VAL A 148 -0.53 7.41 9.89
C VAL A 148 -1.48 6.47 10.61
N PHE A 149 -1.59 5.23 10.11
CA PHE A 149 -2.44 4.19 10.69
C PHE A 149 -1.60 3.03 11.22
N PHE A 150 -1.92 2.58 12.40
CA PHE A 150 -1.33 1.39 13.02
C PHE A 150 -2.35 0.26 12.94
N ILE A 151 -2.02 -0.80 12.19
CA ILE A 151 -2.98 -1.86 11.89
C ILE A 151 -2.39 -3.26 12.08
N SER A 152 -3.28 -4.24 12.14
CA SER A 152 -2.99 -5.63 11.84
C SER A 152 -4.00 -6.11 10.80
N ALA A 153 -3.58 -6.20 9.55
CA ALA A 153 -4.45 -6.62 8.46
C ALA A 153 -4.91 -8.08 8.64
N GLU A 154 -4.02 -8.93 9.13
CA GLU A 154 -4.33 -10.34 9.40
C GLU A 154 -5.36 -10.51 10.51
N GLN A 155 -5.24 -9.72 11.58
CA GLN A 155 -6.17 -9.77 12.72
C GLN A 155 -7.37 -8.81 12.57
N LYS A 156 -7.41 -8.04 11.48
CA LYS A 156 -8.44 -7.04 11.21
C LYS A 156 -8.59 -6.01 12.35
N ILE A 157 -7.45 -5.56 12.89
CA ILE A 157 -7.38 -4.53 13.92
C ILE A 157 -7.15 -3.18 13.23
N ASN A 158 -8.06 -2.23 13.57
CA ASN A 158 -8.08 -0.90 12.97
C ASN A 158 -8.25 -0.97 11.44
#